data_54f1e630aa6a85b754f4cded7898c20d
#
_entry.id   54f1e630aa6a85b754f4cded7898c20d
#
_cell.length_a   1.000
_cell.length_b   1.000
_cell.length_c   1.000
_cell.angle_alpha   90.00
_cell.angle_beta   90.00
_cell.angle_gamma   90.00
#
_symmetry.space_group_name_H-M   'P 1'
#
loop_
_entity.id
_entity.type
_entity.pdbx_description
1 polymer ?
#
loop_
_entity_poly.entity_id
_entity_poly.type
_entity_poly.pdbx_seq_one_letter_code
_entity_poly.pdbx_strand_id
1 'polypeptide(L)'
;MRPMRLGLLAALIVAVMAPTMAMAQRLPKEGAAATAGPPAKVTSEARKAGMADAPALVQSAGINCPVSDARLVGKIAADKKAGTLGSSLYEVACGQGMGYLVQTSGTGGAPSTFSCLEANYPNDPTKPAANPCILPANLDPKTSLPPLMAKAKVPCAPDKVRGIGQTKTATLIEVSCPGGVGYIVTTSVPLDVNKDATSTNCLAYDVAEGNVKCILNPPAARLAVIDKYNEAAKTGCAVKDRRFVGLFTDGTEGYEVSCNDGKGYIYKVNAQGAVANTLDCAKVPGGTCTLTDTRAATAEQAGLYTKLAKTAGSTCTVEKYAIFPSTGDKEIVELVCTGGNGAIGMFPATGKGTVLECGHALVAGYRCSLGKADYADLTAELRKADKKECTVSSVGQPLKAPDGSIRLEVACSDGLPGYMLQFTNPTTVKEVTGCTFTDACILPTNKPKKKG
;
A
#
# COMPACT_ATOMS: atom_id res chain seq x y z
N MET A 1 16.10 27.47 15.35
CA MET A 1 16.52 26.32 14.55
C MET A 1 15.49 25.22 14.76
N ARG A 2 14.72 24.87 13.73
CA ARG A 2 13.61 23.90 13.81
C ARG A 2 14.17 22.48 13.79
N PRO A 3 13.69 21.54 14.60
CA PRO A 3 14.11 20.15 14.52
C PRO A 3 13.55 19.51 13.24
N MET A 4 14.44 18.99 12.41
CA MET A 4 14.11 18.12 11.28
C MET A 4 13.42 16.87 11.81
N ARG A 5 12.13 16.75 11.52
CA ARG A 5 11.36 15.53 11.78
C ARG A 5 11.89 14.45 10.83
N LEU A 6 12.48 13.42 11.40
CA LEU A 6 12.70 12.14 10.72
C LEU A 6 11.37 11.67 10.16
N GLY A 7 11.26 11.69 8.84
CA GLY A 7 10.15 11.05 8.15
C GLY A 7 10.24 9.54 8.34
N LEU A 8 9.49 9.02 9.29
CA LEU A 8 9.08 7.62 9.28
C LEU A 8 8.43 7.39 7.91
N LEU A 9 9.03 6.55 7.09
CA LEU A 9 8.34 5.86 5.99
C LEU A 9 7.29 4.95 6.63
N ALA A 10 6.20 5.58 7.07
CA ALA A 10 4.97 4.87 7.30
C ALA A 10 4.56 4.34 5.91
N ALA A 11 4.64 3.03 5.72
CA ALA A 11 3.79 2.37 4.75
C ALA A 11 2.38 2.87 5.08
N LEU A 12 1.86 3.81 4.30
CA LEU A 12 0.46 4.15 4.32
C LEU A 12 -0.24 2.88 3.82
N ILE A 13 -0.51 1.97 4.74
CA ILE A 13 -1.67 1.11 4.61
C ILE A 13 -2.77 2.14 4.49
N VAL A 14 -3.22 2.40 3.27
CA VAL A 14 -4.52 3.00 3.05
C VAL A 14 -5.45 2.04 3.78
N ALA A 15 -5.74 2.37 5.04
CA ALA A 15 -6.90 1.82 5.70
C ALA A 15 -8.03 2.18 4.75
N VAL A 16 -8.42 1.22 3.92
CA VAL A 16 -9.70 1.26 3.23
C VAL A 16 -10.68 1.34 4.40
N MET A 17 -10.98 2.57 4.83
CA MET A 17 -12.12 2.81 5.67
C MET A 17 -13.27 2.25 4.87
N ALA A 18 -13.63 1.00 5.18
CA ALA A 18 -14.84 0.41 4.69
C ALA A 18 -15.93 1.40 5.13
N PRO A 19 -16.59 2.12 4.21
CA PRO A 19 -17.69 2.95 4.59
C PRO A 19 -18.66 2.01 5.29
N THR A 20 -18.99 2.31 6.54
CA THR A 20 -20.08 1.63 7.24
C THR A 20 -21.24 1.63 6.25
N MET A 21 -21.57 0.47 5.71
CA MET A 21 -22.60 0.28 4.68
C MET A 21 -23.93 0.70 5.30
N ALA A 22 -24.25 1.99 5.20
CA ALA A 22 -25.64 2.41 5.22
C ALA A 22 -26.29 1.67 4.05
N MET A 23 -27.24 0.82 4.37
CA MET A 23 -27.98 -0.12 3.51
C MET A 23 -27.86 0.23 2.02
N ALA A 24 -27.16 -0.62 1.26
CA ALA A 24 -27.11 -0.49 -0.19
C ALA A 24 -28.55 -0.39 -0.69
N GLN A 25 -28.89 0.71 -1.36
CA GLN A 25 -30.19 0.82 -2.02
C GLN A 25 -30.22 -0.31 -3.06
N ARG A 26 -31.10 -1.27 -2.84
CA ARG A 26 -31.31 -2.36 -3.79
C ARG A 26 -32.23 -1.87 -4.90
N LEU A 27 -31.95 -2.28 -6.13
CA LEU A 27 -32.92 -2.14 -7.21
C LEU A 27 -34.29 -2.66 -6.76
N PRO A 28 -35.35 -1.96 -7.10
CA PRO A 28 -36.71 -2.36 -6.71
C PRO A 28 -36.96 -3.82 -7.09
N LYS A 29 -37.49 -4.60 -6.16
CA LYS A 29 -38.00 -5.93 -6.51
C LYS A 29 -39.31 -5.73 -7.25
N GLU A 30 -39.45 -6.34 -8.42
CA GLU A 30 -40.69 -6.51 -9.09
C GLU A 30 -41.68 -7.28 -8.17
N GLY A 31 -42.88 -6.77 -7.99
CA GLY A 31 -43.93 -7.53 -7.32
C GLY A 31 -44.42 -8.65 -8.24
N ALA A 32 -44.18 -9.88 -7.80
CA ALA A 32 -44.50 -11.16 -8.44
C ALA A 32 -43.43 -11.68 -9.47
N ALA A 33 -42.97 -12.92 -9.23
CA ALA A 33 -42.02 -13.64 -10.06
C ALA A 33 -42.50 -13.71 -11.53
N ALA A 34 -41.88 -12.92 -12.38
CA ALA A 34 -41.98 -13.12 -13.82
C ALA A 34 -41.06 -14.30 -14.18
N THR A 35 -41.64 -15.39 -14.60
CA THR A 35 -40.97 -16.45 -15.39
C THR A 35 -40.23 -15.81 -16.55
N ALA A 36 -38.99 -16.21 -16.82
CA ALA A 36 -38.16 -15.69 -17.91
C ALA A 36 -38.90 -15.84 -19.26
N GLY A 37 -39.65 -14.84 -19.63
CA GLY A 37 -40.28 -14.66 -20.94
C GLY A 37 -39.27 -14.01 -21.92
N PRO A 38 -39.57 -14.02 -23.23
CA PRO A 38 -38.76 -13.33 -24.22
C PRO A 38 -38.60 -11.86 -23.83
N PRO A 39 -37.47 -11.22 -24.18
CA PRO A 39 -37.16 -9.85 -23.77
C PRO A 39 -38.33 -8.94 -24.07
N ALA A 40 -38.79 -8.23 -23.04
CA ALA A 40 -39.98 -7.35 -23.13
C ALA A 40 -39.78 -6.37 -24.27
N LYS A 41 -40.70 -6.38 -25.25
CA LYS A 41 -40.67 -5.42 -26.37
C LYS A 41 -41.04 -4.05 -25.83
N VAL A 42 -40.29 -3.02 -26.22
CA VAL A 42 -40.67 -1.62 -25.94
C VAL A 42 -41.91 -1.26 -26.72
N THR A 43 -43.05 -1.03 -26.04
CA THR A 43 -44.27 -0.63 -26.69
C THR A 43 -44.26 0.87 -27.01
N SER A 44 -45.08 1.29 -28.00
CA SER A 44 -45.23 2.71 -28.34
C SER A 44 -45.78 3.54 -27.17
N GLU A 45 -46.71 2.97 -26.40
CA GLU A 45 -47.31 3.60 -25.21
C GLU A 45 -46.26 3.81 -24.11
N ALA A 46 -45.46 2.78 -23.81
CA ALA A 46 -44.37 2.87 -22.80
C ALA A 46 -43.35 3.94 -23.20
N ARG A 47 -42.98 4.00 -24.51
CA ARG A 47 -42.05 5.02 -25.01
C ARG A 47 -42.67 6.42 -24.96
N LYS A 48 -43.95 6.58 -25.35
CA LYS A 48 -44.66 7.87 -25.28
C LYS A 48 -44.71 8.37 -23.83
N ALA A 49 -45.08 7.51 -22.87
CA ALA A 49 -45.11 7.85 -21.46
C ALA A 49 -43.72 8.18 -20.93
N GLY A 50 -42.69 7.38 -21.31
CA GLY A 50 -41.31 7.62 -20.93
C GLY A 50 -40.81 8.98 -21.40
N MET A 51 -40.95 9.27 -22.68
CA MET A 51 -40.51 10.54 -23.27
C MET A 51 -41.22 11.77 -22.73
N ALA A 52 -42.46 11.65 -22.25
CA ALA A 52 -43.19 12.74 -21.61
C ALA A 52 -42.59 13.13 -20.24
N ASP A 53 -42.18 12.13 -19.45
CA ASP A 53 -41.76 12.33 -18.04
C ASP A 53 -40.24 12.40 -17.88
N ALA A 54 -39.46 11.70 -18.71
CA ALA A 54 -38.01 11.51 -18.55
C ALA A 54 -37.20 12.82 -18.47
N PRO A 55 -37.41 13.86 -19.30
CA PRO A 55 -36.62 15.08 -19.23
C PRO A 55 -36.66 15.76 -17.85
N ALA A 56 -37.82 15.85 -17.24
CA ALA A 56 -38.02 16.44 -15.93
C ALA A 56 -37.43 15.54 -14.82
N LEU A 57 -37.54 14.22 -14.95
CA LEU A 57 -37.01 13.25 -14.01
C LEU A 57 -35.48 13.25 -13.98
N VAL A 58 -34.83 13.28 -15.16
CA VAL A 58 -33.35 13.33 -15.27
C VAL A 58 -32.81 14.59 -14.60
N GLN A 59 -33.48 15.73 -14.86
CA GLN A 59 -33.13 17.01 -14.23
C GLN A 59 -33.27 16.94 -12.71
N SER A 60 -34.42 16.42 -12.19
CA SER A 60 -34.67 16.31 -10.75
C SER A 60 -33.70 15.31 -10.06
N ALA A 61 -33.20 14.33 -10.79
CA ALA A 61 -32.24 13.37 -10.34
C ALA A 61 -30.77 13.89 -10.41
N GLY A 62 -30.56 15.10 -10.92
CA GLY A 62 -29.23 15.71 -11.06
C GLY A 62 -28.34 15.01 -12.11
N ILE A 63 -28.93 14.35 -13.10
CA ILE A 63 -28.22 13.64 -14.16
C ILE A 63 -28.02 14.57 -15.35
N ASN A 64 -26.76 14.68 -15.82
CA ASN A 64 -26.46 15.39 -17.07
C ASN A 64 -26.67 14.44 -18.26
N CYS A 65 -27.90 14.34 -18.72
CA CYS A 65 -28.32 13.40 -19.77
C CYS A 65 -29.29 14.08 -20.75
N PRO A 66 -28.82 14.46 -21.94
CA PRO A 66 -29.72 14.83 -23.02
C PRO A 66 -30.54 13.60 -23.42
N VAL A 67 -31.78 13.55 -23.03
CA VAL A 67 -32.68 12.39 -23.26
C VAL A 67 -32.87 12.18 -24.77
N SER A 68 -32.43 11.06 -25.29
CA SER A 68 -32.64 10.67 -26.70
C SER A 68 -33.77 9.67 -26.89
N ASP A 69 -34.02 8.82 -25.89
CA ASP A 69 -35.12 7.88 -25.86
C ASP A 69 -35.48 7.55 -24.40
N ALA A 70 -36.74 7.18 -24.13
CA ALA A 70 -37.14 6.75 -22.79
C ALA A 70 -38.37 5.84 -22.87
N ARG A 71 -38.53 4.96 -21.87
CA ARG A 71 -39.75 4.16 -21.68
C ARG A 71 -40.17 4.08 -20.23
N LEU A 72 -41.45 3.97 -20.00
CA LEU A 72 -41.99 3.56 -18.71
C LEU A 72 -41.78 2.04 -18.57
N VAL A 73 -41.06 1.62 -17.53
CA VAL A 73 -40.78 0.19 -17.24
C VAL A 73 -41.94 -0.40 -16.45
N GLY A 74 -42.44 0.32 -15.45
CA GLY A 74 -43.53 -0.13 -14.60
C GLY A 74 -43.99 0.93 -13.61
N LYS A 75 -45.16 0.66 -12.99
CA LYS A 75 -45.76 1.51 -11.94
C LYS A 75 -46.05 0.65 -10.71
N ILE A 76 -45.78 1.20 -9.54
CA ILE A 76 -46.25 0.67 -8.27
C ILE A 76 -47.36 1.59 -7.79
N ALA A 77 -48.57 1.04 -7.55
CA ALA A 77 -49.70 1.81 -7.08
C ALA A 77 -49.46 2.39 -5.67
N ALA A 78 -50.08 3.52 -5.37
CA ALA A 78 -50.09 4.06 -4.03
C ALA A 78 -50.82 3.12 -3.06
N ASP A 79 -50.26 2.92 -1.88
CA ASP A 79 -50.91 2.21 -0.78
C ASP A 79 -51.30 3.22 0.31
N LYS A 80 -52.59 3.56 0.35
CA LYS A 80 -53.13 4.49 1.34
C LYS A 80 -53.04 3.96 2.78
N LYS A 81 -53.03 2.63 2.97
CA LYS A 81 -52.93 2.02 4.31
C LYS A 81 -51.49 2.10 4.83
N ALA A 82 -50.51 1.92 3.93
CA ALA A 82 -49.10 2.06 4.26
C ALA A 82 -48.60 3.51 4.18
N GLY A 83 -49.43 4.46 3.78
CA GLY A 83 -49.05 5.88 3.61
C GLY A 83 -48.04 6.11 2.49
N THR A 84 -47.96 5.20 1.53
CA THR A 84 -47.01 5.32 0.42
C THR A 84 -47.66 5.91 -0.82
N LEU A 85 -47.00 6.89 -1.43
CA LEU A 85 -47.36 7.39 -2.77
C LEU A 85 -46.95 6.35 -3.81
N GLY A 86 -47.68 6.31 -4.95
CA GLY A 86 -47.28 5.47 -6.07
C GLY A 86 -45.90 5.87 -6.60
N SER A 87 -45.15 4.91 -7.12
CA SER A 87 -43.86 5.15 -7.79
C SER A 87 -43.88 4.61 -9.21
N SER A 88 -43.06 5.18 -10.07
CA SER A 88 -42.89 4.77 -11.45
C SER A 88 -41.43 4.57 -11.74
N LEU A 89 -41.08 3.53 -12.50
CA LEU A 89 -39.72 3.24 -12.95
C LEU A 89 -39.63 3.53 -14.44
N TYR A 90 -38.66 4.30 -14.82
CA TYR A 90 -38.37 4.67 -16.22
C TYR A 90 -36.99 4.22 -16.61
N GLU A 91 -36.84 3.73 -17.85
CA GLU A 91 -35.54 3.60 -18.50
C GLU A 91 -35.32 4.82 -19.39
N VAL A 92 -34.15 5.41 -19.31
CA VAL A 92 -33.73 6.59 -20.07
C VAL A 92 -32.46 6.30 -20.83
N ALA A 93 -32.45 6.60 -22.11
CA ALA A 93 -31.25 6.62 -22.94
C ALA A 93 -30.77 8.06 -23.11
N CYS A 94 -29.49 8.30 -22.88
CA CYS A 94 -28.86 9.58 -23.12
C CYS A 94 -28.33 9.67 -24.53
N GLY A 95 -28.31 10.83 -25.14
CA GLY A 95 -27.74 11.04 -26.48
C GLY A 95 -26.25 10.77 -26.53
N GLN A 96 -25.57 10.88 -25.36
CA GLN A 96 -24.17 10.51 -25.15
C GLN A 96 -24.02 9.95 -23.74
N GLY A 97 -23.15 8.96 -23.57
CA GLY A 97 -22.80 8.39 -22.28
C GLY A 97 -23.69 7.26 -21.79
N MET A 98 -23.81 7.15 -20.46
CA MET A 98 -24.52 6.06 -19.78
C MET A 98 -26.03 6.31 -19.78
N GLY A 99 -26.82 5.26 -19.99
CA GLY A 99 -28.25 5.29 -19.75
C GLY A 99 -28.61 4.93 -18.29
N TYR A 100 -29.87 5.19 -17.91
CA TYR A 100 -30.30 5.06 -16.52
C TYR A 100 -31.67 4.42 -16.35
N LEU A 101 -31.85 3.77 -15.20
CA LEU A 101 -33.15 3.53 -14.59
C LEU A 101 -33.40 4.63 -13.56
N VAL A 102 -34.52 5.33 -13.70
CA VAL A 102 -34.92 6.40 -12.77
C VAL A 102 -36.26 6.02 -12.14
N GLN A 103 -36.28 5.91 -10.82
CA GLN A 103 -37.50 5.60 -10.07
C GLN A 103 -37.96 6.83 -9.29
N THR A 104 -39.20 7.22 -9.49
CA THR A 104 -39.84 8.28 -8.70
C THR A 104 -39.98 7.84 -7.25
N SER A 105 -39.81 8.77 -6.30
CA SER A 105 -40.00 8.47 -4.89
C SER A 105 -41.47 8.27 -4.55
N GLY A 106 -41.81 7.14 -3.95
CA GLY A 106 -43.14 6.91 -3.37
C GLY A 106 -43.44 7.74 -2.11
N THR A 107 -42.50 8.58 -1.67
CA THR A 107 -42.65 9.49 -0.52
C THR A 107 -42.55 10.97 -0.91
N GLY A 108 -42.43 11.27 -2.21
CA GLY A 108 -42.31 12.65 -2.71
C GLY A 108 -40.88 13.22 -2.64
N GLY A 109 -39.89 12.42 -2.32
CA GLY A 109 -38.46 12.81 -2.31
C GLY A 109 -37.80 12.75 -3.69
N ALA A 110 -36.47 12.99 -3.73
CA ALA A 110 -35.68 12.88 -4.95
C ALA A 110 -35.78 11.48 -5.56
N PRO A 111 -35.73 11.35 -6.90
CA PRO A 111 -35.75 10.05 -7.58
C PRO A 111 -34.51 9.21 -7.22
N SER A 112 -34.70 7.90 -7.11
CA SER A 112 -33.57 6.95 -7.06
C SER A 112 -33.10 6.64 -8.48
N THR A 113 -31.80 6.57 -8.67
CA THR A 113 -31.20 6.42 -9.98
C THR A 113 -30.14 5.32 -10.00
N PHE A 114 -30.23 4.44 -10.98
CA PHE A 114 -29.24 3.38 -11.24
C PHE A 114 -28.80 3.47 -12.69
N SER A 115 -27.51 3.29 -12.93
CA SER A 115 -27.02 3.22 -14.31
C SER A 115 -27.49 1.94 -15.00
N CYS A 116 -27.61 1.98 -16.32
CA CYS A 116 -27.87 0.76 -17.10
C CYS A 116 -26.77 -0.29 -16.96
N LEU A 117 -25.56 0.11 -16.56
CA LEU A 117 -24.50 -0.84 -16.21
C LEU A 117 -24.89 -1.65 -14.96
N GLU A 118 -25.32 -1.00 -13.89
CA GLU A 118 -25.76 -1.66 -12.65
C GLU A 118 -27.01 -2.52 -12.89
N ALA A 119 -27.89 -2.05 -13.78
CA ALA A 119 -29.13 -2.75 -14.12
C ALA A 119 -28.87 -4.02 -14.94
N ASN A 120 -27.95 -3.97 -15.93
CA ASN A 120 -27.67 -5.09 -16.83
C ASN A 120 -26.63 -6.06 -16.26
N TYR A 121 -25.74 -5.58 -15.39
CA TYR A 121 -24.67 -6.37 -14.75
C TYR A 121 -24.80 -6.28 -13.22
N PRO A 122 -25.76 -7.01 -12.63
CA PRO A 122 -26.05 -6.93 -11.19
C PRO A 122 -24.89 -7.45 -10.33
N ASN A 123 -24.95 -7.11 -9.03
CA ASN A 123 -23.92 -7.53 -8.05
C ASN A 123 -23.72 -9.06 -7.99
N ASP A 124 -24.77 -9.84 -8.15
CA ASP A 124 -24.68 -11.29 -8.28
C ASP A 124 -24.81 -11.69 -9.77
N PRO A 125 -23.68 -11.96 -10.47
CA PRO A 125 -23.73 -12.28 -11.91
C PRO A 125 -24.37 -13.63 -12.22
N THR A 126 -24.68 -14.44 -11.19
CA THR A 126 -25.37 -15.73 -11.37
C THR A 126 -26.88 -15.56 -11.43
N LYS A 127 -27.40 -14.38 -11.07
CA LYS A 127 -28.82 -14.04 -11.11
C LYS A 127 -29.13 -13.19 -12.33
N PRO A 128 -30.32 -13.40 -12.96
CA PRO A 128 -30.76 -12.52 -14.02
C PRO A 128 -30.99 -11.11 -13.48
N ALA A 129 -30.79 -10.11 -14.33
CA ALA A 129 -31.11 -8.73 -14.04
C ALA A 129 -32.63 -8.59 -13.81
N ALA A 130 -33.03 -7.98 -12.68
CA ALA A 130 -34.44 -7.82 -12.34
C ALA A 130 -35.18 -6.88 -13.30
N ASN A 131 -34.57 -5.76 -13.62
CA ASN A 131 -35.08 -4.73 -14.55
C ASN A 131 -33.95 -4.31 -15.51
N PRO A 132 -33.67 -5.11 -16.56
CA PRO A 132 -32.60 -4.74 -17.49
C PRO A 132 -32.98 -3.55 -18.35
N CYS A 133 -32.01 -2.72 -18.68
CA CYS A 133 -32.16 -1.72 -19.72
C CYS A 133 -32.22 -2.43 -21.09
N ILE A 134 -33.26 -2.10 -21.87
CA ILE A 134 -33.54 -2.75 -23.18
C ILE A 134 -33.72 -1.75 -24.33
N LEU A 135 -33.64 -0.44 -24.07
CA LEU A 135 -33.56 0.52 -25.16
C LEU A 135 -32.29 0.28 -26.00
N PRO A 136 -32.34 0.42 -27.33
CA PRO A 136 -31.21 0.07 -28.21
C PRO A 136 -29.87 0.69 -27.79
N ALA A 137 -29.89 1.96 -27.35
CA ALA A 137 -28.68 2.65 -26.91
C ALA A 137 -28.14 2.15 -25.55
N ASN A 138 -28.91 1.40 -24.77
CA ASN A 138 -28.56 0.92 -23.44
C ASN A 138 -28.25 -0.59 -23.39
N LEU A 139 -28.31 -1.30 -24.51
CA LEU A 139 -28.14 -2.77 -24.55
C LEU A 139 -26.76 -3.21 -24.10
N ASP A 140 -25.72 -2.47 -24.48
CA ASP A 140 -24.35 -2.70 -24.01
C ASP A 140 -23.76 -1.45 -23.36
N PRO A 141 -24.06 -1.20 -22.08
CA PRO A 141 -23.58 -0.02 -21.35
C PRO A 141 -22.04 -0.04 -21.12
N LYS A 142 -21.34 -1.15 -21.39
CA LYS A 142 -19.87 -1.20 -21.33
C LYS A 142 -19.23 -0.27 -22.36
N THR A 143 -19.89 -0.03 -23.48
CA THR A 143 -19.41 0.88 -24.54
C THR A 143 -19.25 2.32 -24.07
N SER A 144 -19.93 2.70 -22.98
CA SER A 144 -19.84 4.03 -22.35
C SER A 144 -18.71 4.16 -21.31
N LEU A 145 -17.99 3.05 -20.98
CA LEU A 145 -17.01 3.05 -19.90
C LEU A 145 -15.64 3.69 -20.21
N PRO A 146 -15.15 3.81 -21.47
CA PRO A 146 -13.79 4.29 -21.70
C PRO A 146 -13.43 5.60 -21.01
N PRO A 147 -14.28 6.66 -20.95
CA PRO A 147 -13.97 7.88 -20.22
C PRO A 147 -13.78 7.64 -18.70
N LEU A 148 -14.62 6.79 -18.12
CA LEU A 148 -14.52 6.43 -16.70
C LEU A 148 -13.25 5.66 -16.39
N MET A 149 -12.88 4.70 -17.27
CA MET A 149 -11.64 3.92 -17.11
C MET A 149 -10.40 4.82 -17.17
N ALA A 150 -10.39 5.79 -18.09
CA ALA A 150 -9.30 6.76 -18.19
C ALA A 150 -9.17 7.60 -16.90
N LYS A 151 -10.27 8.10 -16.36
CA LYS A 151 -10.27 8.86 -15.10
C LYS A 151 -9.86 8.02 -13.90
N ALA A 152 -10.33 6.79 -13.83
CA ALA A 152 -9.97 5.82 -12.79
C ALA A 152 -8.53 5.26 -12.97
N LYS A 153 -7.83 5.60 -14.06
CA LYS A 153 -6.50 5.06 -14.42
C LYS A 153 -6.49 3.52 -14.51
N VAL A 154 -7.59 2.92 -14.96
CA VAL A 154 -7.64 1.48 -15.26
C VAL A 154 -6.94 1.23 -16.59
N PRO A 155 -5.91 0.36 -16.66
CA PRO A 155 -5.01 0.26 -17.82
C PRO A 155 -5.57 -0.57 -18.99
N CYS A 156 -6.87 -0.89 -18.98
CA CYS A 156 -7.46 -1.79 -19.97
C CYS A 156 -8.89 -1.40 -20.35
N ALA A 157 -9.34 -1.92 -21.49
CA ALA A 157 -10.77 -2.04 -21.78
C ALA A 157 -11.32 -3.27 -21.07
N PRO A 158 -12.31 -3.13 -20.17
CA PRO A 158 -12.86 -4.26 -19.41
C PRO A 158 -13.54 -5.30 -20.31
N ASP A 159 -13.24 -6.58 -20.09
CA ASP A 159 -13.97 -7.70 -20.71
C ASP A 159 -15.22 -8.07 -19.92
N LYS A 160 -15.16 -7.97 -18.58
CA LYS A 160 -16.30 -8.23 -17.68
C LYS A 160 -16.49 -7.05 -16.72
N VAL A 161 -17.74 -6.83 -16.38
CA VAL A 161 -18.15 -5.76 -15.45
C VAL A 161 -19.30 -6.23 -14.58
N ARG A 162 -19.45 -5.67 -13.38
CA ARG A 162 -20.66 -5.76 -12.55
C ARG A 162 -20.84 -4.54 -11.69
N GLY A 163 -22.09 -4.15 -11.43
CA GLY A 163 -22.42 -3.20 -10.39
C GLY A 163 -22.34 -3.87 -9.02
N ILE A 164 -21.54 -3.33 -8.11
CA ILE A 164 -21.50 -3.80 -6.73
C ILE A 164 -22.64 -3.18 -5.94
N GLY A 165 -22.88 -1.88 -6.14
CA GLY A 165 -23.94 -1.13 -5.52
C GLY A 165 -23.56 0.33 -5.28
N GLN A 166 -24.49 1.04 -4.64
CA GLN A 166 -24.34 2.46 -4.32
C GLN A 166 -24.31 2.67 -2.81
N THR A 167 -23.50 3.63 -2.38
CA THR A 167 -23.57 4.27 -1.07
C THR A 167 -24.29 5.62 -1.20
N LYS A 168 -24.33 6.41 -0.16
CA LYS A 168 -24.86 7.79 -0.24
C LYS A 168 -24.04 8.72 -1.14
N THR A 169 -22.75 8.40 -1.34
CA THR A 169 -21.79 9.30 -1.99
C THR A 169 -21.02 8.67 -3.13
N ALA A 170 -21.12 7.37 -3.33
CA ALA A 170 -20.34 6.66 -4.34
C ALA A 170 -21.09 5.48 -4.93
N THR A 171 -20.88 5.24 -6.22
CA THR A 171 -21.22 4.01 -6.93
C THR A 171 -19.95 3.17 -7.06
N LEU A 172 -20.04 1.87 -6.77
CA LEU A 172 -18.98 0.90 -6.88
C LEU A 172 -19.28 -0.08 -8.00
N ILE A 173 -18.32 -0.25 -8.89
CA ILE A 173 -18.39 -1.28 -9.95
C ILE A 173 -17.11 -2.11 -9.92
N GLU A 174 -17.22 -3.41 -10.19
CA GLU A 174 -16.06 -4.26 -10.45
C GLU A 174 -15.85 -4.34 -11.94
N VAL A 175 -14.61 -4.22 -12.37
CA VAL A 175 -14.17 -4.41 -13.75
C VAL A 175 -13.05 -5.43 -13.81
N SER A 176 -13.06 -6.27 -14.82
CA SER A 176 -12.01 -7.24 -15.12
C SER A 176 -11.34 -6.85 -16.43
N CYS A 177 -10.01 -6.87 -16.42
CA CYS A 177 -9.17 -6.73 -17.60
C CYS A 177 -8.88 -8.09 -18.24
N PRO A 178 -8.63 -8.15 -19.55
CA PRO A 178 -8.07 -9.32 -20.18
C PRO A 178 -6.79 -9.77 -19.46
N GLY A 179 -6.72 -11.07 -19.14
CA GLY A 179 -5.55 -11.63 -18.48
C GLY A 179 -5.63 -11.73 -16.95
N GLY A 180 -6.80 -11.37 -16.35
CA GLY A 180 -7.10 -11.71 -14.94
C GLY A 180 -6.95 -10.57 -13.94
N VAL A 181 -6.38 -9.43 -14.32
CA VAL A 181 -6.34 -8.25 -13.45
C VAL A 181 -7.76 -7.71 -13.27
N GLY A 182 -8.13 -7.36 -12.05
CA GLY A 182 -9.42 -6.77 -11.74
C GLY A 182 -9.29 -5.53 -10.87
N TYR A 183 -10.26 -4.63 -10.98
CA TYR A 183 -10.33 -3.40 -10.19
C TYR A 183 -11.74 -3.17 -9.67
N ILE A 184 -11.85 -2.55 -8.50
CA ILE A 184 -13.05 -1.89 -8.05
C ILE A 184 -12.91 -0.41 -8.36
N VAL A 185 -13.80 0.10 -9.17
CA VAL A 185 -13.88 1.52 -9.55
C VAL A 185 -14.95 2.18 -8.69
N THR A 186 -14.57 3.28 -8.05
CA THR A 186 -15.43 4.13 -7.22
C THR A 186 -15.66 5.45 -7.94
N THR A 187 -16.91 5.85 -8.13
CA THR A 187 -17.29 7.07 -8.85
C THR A 187 -18.52 7.71 -8.21
N SER A 188 -19.06 8.77 -8.83
CA SER A 188 -20.21 9.53 -8.35
C SER A 188 -21.50 8.70 -8.22
N VAL A 189 -22.48 9.24 -7.48
CA VAL A 189 -23.87 8.78 -7.44
C VAL A 189 -24.77 9.89 -8.03
N PRO A 190 -25.58 9.55 -9.06
CA PRO A 190 -25.52 8.34 -9.87
C PRO A 190 -24.18 8.21 -10.63
N LEU A 191 -23.91 7.00 -11.14
CA LEU A 191 -22.72 6.76 -11.95
C LEU A 191 -22.72 7.67 -13.19
N ASP A 192 -21.75 8.59 -13.27
CA ASP A 192 -21.52 9.44 -14.44
C ASP A 192 -20.10 9.18 -14.95
N VAL A 193 -20.00 8.71 -16.19
CA VAL A 193 -18.71 8.34 -16.81
C VAL A 193 -17.78 9.54 -17.01
N ASN A 194 -18.31 10.76 -16.89
CA ASN A 194 -17.55 12.01 -17.03
C ASN A 194 -17.09 12.61 -15.70
N LYS A 195 -17.49 12.04 -14.56
CA LYS A 195 -17.08 12.47 -13.22
C LYS A 195 -15.77 11.80 -12.82
N ASP A 196 -15.16 12.33 -11.77
CA ASP A 196 -13.96 11.76 -11.19
C ASP A 196 -14.21 10.33 -10.69
N ALA A 197 -13.20 9.51 -10.88
CA ALA A 197 -13.21 8.12 -10.45
C ALA A 197 -11.83 7.69 -9.95
N THR A 198 -11.84 6.73 -9.05
CA THR A 198 -10.63 6.06 -8.55
C THR A 198 -10.76 4.57 -8.75
N SER A 199 -9.64 3.88 -8.86
CA SER A 199 -9.61 2.42 -8.90
C SER A 199 -8.74 1.85 -7.80
N THR A 200 -9.09 0.66 -7.34
CA THR A 200 -8.29 -0.13 -6.40
C THR A 200 -8.20 -1.54 -6.93
N ASN A 201 -6.99 -2.08 -6.99
CA ASN A 201 -6.74 -3.44 -7.46
C ASN A 201 -7.51 -4.46 -6.62
N CYS A 202 -8.12 -5.43 -7.26
CA CYS A 202 -8.89 -6.50 -6.61
C CYS A 202 -8.08 -7.30 -5.57
N LEU A 203 -6.77 -7.45 -5.76
CA LEU A 203 -5.91 -8.14 -4.80
C LEU A 203 -5.86 -7.44 -3.43
N ALA A 204 -6.08 -6.12 -3.38
CA ALA A 204 -6.22 -5.40 -2.12
C ALA A 204 -7.49 -5.80 -1.34
N TYR A 205 -8.56 -6.13 -2.06
CA TYR A 205 -9.82 -6.58 -1.47
C TYR A 205 -9.81 -8.06 -1.07
N ASP A 206 -8.87 -8.86 -1.58
CA ASP A 206 -8.71 -10.26 -1.17
C ASP A 206 -8.19 -10.39 0.26
N VAL A 207 -7.32 -9.45 0.67
CA VAL A 207 -6.71 -9.42 2.02
C VAL A 207 -7.45 -8.51 2.99
N ALA A 208 -8.27 -7.56 2.49
CA ALA A 208 -9.02 -6.65 3.34
C ALA A 208 -10.24 -7.35 3.99
N GLU A 209 -10.47 -7.04 5.26
CA GLU A 209 -11.73 -7.36 5.92
C GLU A 209 -12.84 -6.43 5.37
N GLY A 210 -13.97 -7.00 4.96
CA GLY A 210 -15.10 -6.23 4.43
C GLY A 210 -16.02 -7.02 3.50
N ASN A 211 -17.18 -6.43 3.22
CA ASN A 211 -18.22 -7.07 2.40
C ASN A 211 -18.01 -6.86 0.89
N VAL A 212 -17.12 -5.95 0.51
CA VAL A 212 -16.79 -5.72 -0.90
C VAL A 212 -15.72 -6.70 -1.31
N LYS A 213 -16.02 -7.57 -2.25
CA LYS A 213 -15.09 -8.58 -2.78
C LYS A 213 -15.15 -8.58 -4.30
N CYS A 214 -14.02 -8.87 -4.94
CA CYS A 214 -13.97 -9.13 -6.37
C CYS A 214 -14.36 -10.58 -6.64
N ILE A 215 -15.25 -10.79 -7.62
CA ILE A 215 -15.78 -12.13 -7.97
C ILE A 215 -15.75 -12.42 -9.47
N LEU A 216 -15.49 -11.43 -10.33
CA LEU A 216 -15.45 -11.63 -11.78
C LEU A 216 -14.32 -12.56 -12.23
N ASN A 217 -13.21 -12.55 -11.48
CA ASN A 217 -12.10 -13.48 -11.64
C ASN A 217 -11.88 -14.25 -10.33
N PRO A 218 -11.61 -15.56 -10.37
CA PRO A 218 -11.28 -16.30 -9.17
C PRO A 218 -9.93 -15.84 -8.57
N PRO A 219 -9.72 -15.96 -7.24
CA PRO A 219 -8.49 -15.51 -6.57
C PRO A 219 -7.21 -16.05 -7.22
N ALA A 220 -7.20 -17.32 -7.61
CA ALA A 220 -6.05 -17.94 -8.27
C ALA A 220 -5.69 -17.25 -9.61
N ALA A 221 -6.70 -16.83 -10.40
CA ALA A 221 -6.46 -16.12 -11.66
C ALA A 221 -5.90 -14.71 -11.41
N ARG A 222 -6.37 -14.03 -10.34
CA ARG A 222 -5.83 -12.71 -9.96
C ARG A 222 -4.38 -12.81 -9.49
N LEU A 223 -4.04 -13.81 -8.69
CA LEU A 223 -2.66 -14.06 -8.25
C LEU A 223 -1.74 -14.48 -9.39
N ALA A 224 -2.24 -15.23 -10.38
CA ALA A 224 -1.45 -15.65 -11.53
C ALA A 224 -0.93 -14.48 -12.41
N VAL A 225 -1.51 -13.29 -12.25
CA VAL A 225 -0.97 -12.08 -12.90
C VAL A 225 0.43 -11.75 -12.40
N ILE A 226 0.74 -12.05 -11.14
CA ILE A 226 2.05 -11.79 -10.55
C ILE A 226 3.13 -12.66 -11.21
N ASP A 227 2.79 -13.86 -11.68
CA ASP A 227 3.72 -14.73 -12.41
C ASP A 227 4.18 -14.08 -13.73
N LYS A 228 3.29 -13.35 -14.42
CA LYS A 228 3.65 -12.60 -15.63
C LYS A 228 4.62 -11.45 -15.31
N TYR A 229 4.46 -10.78 -14.18
CA TYR A 229 5.41 -9.76 -13.74
C TYR A 229 6.77 -10.36 -13.40
N ASN A 230 6.78 -11.55 -12.77
CA ASN A 230 8.02 -12.29 -12.50
C ASN A 230 8.76 -12.67 -13.78
N GLU A 231 8.05 -13.17 -14.78
CA GLU A 231 8.64 -13.46 -16.12
C GLU A 231 9.20 -12.21 -16.78
N ALA A 232 8.43 -11.10 -16.76
CA ALA A 232 8.87 -9.82 -17.34
C ALA A 232 10.08 -9.23 -16.63
N ALA A 233 10.20 -9.40 -15.30
CA ALA A 233 11.31 -8.92 -14.49
C ALA A 233 12.61 -9.69 -14.70
N LYS A 234 12.57 -10.89 -15.29
CA LYS A 234 13.73 -11.76 -15.62
C LYS A 234 14.65 -12.01 -14.42
N THR A 235 14.09 -12.11 -13.21
CA THR A 235 14.87 -12.36 -11.98
C THR A 235 15.34 -13.80 -11.84
N GLY A 236 14.84 -14.73 -12.64
CA GLY A 236 15.10 -16.17 -12.50
C GLY A 236 14.40 -16.79 -11.29
N CYS A 237 13.47 -16.09 -10.64
CA CYS A 237 12.75 -16.57 -9.46
C CYS A 237 11.78 -17.70 -9.84
N ALA A 238 12.02 -18.92 -9.32
CA ALA A 238 11.02 -19.98 -9.30
C ALA A 238 10.04 -19.66 -8.15
N VAL A 239 8.87 -19.09 -8.47
CA VAL A 239 7.92 -18.56 -7.49
C VAL A 239 7.40 -19.64 -6.57
N LYS A 240 7.58 -19.44 -5.25
CA LYS A 240 7.04 -20.27 -4.17
C LYS A 240 5.71 -19.71 -3.67
N ASP A 241 5.69 -18.40 -3.40
CA ASP A 241 4.51 -17.69 -2.91
C ASP A 241 4.49 -16.25 -3.44
N ARG A 242 3.33 -15.60 -3.40
CA ARG A 242 3.12 -14.26 -3.96
C ARG A 242 1.97 -13.53 -3.28
N ARG A 243 2.08 -12.19 -3.23
CA ARG A 243 1.04 -11.33 -2.70
C ARG A 243 1.05 -9.94 -3.32
N PHE A 244 -0.06 -9.24 -3.20
CA PHE A 244 -0.13 -7.81 -3.43
C PHE A 244 0.42 -7.05 -2.21
N VAL A 245 1.32 -6.08 -2.43
CA VAL A 245 1.93 -5.28 -1.37
C VAL A 245 1.11 -4.01 -1.10
N GLY A 246 0.64 -3.36 -2.15
CA GLY A 246 -0.08 -2.09 -2.05
C GLY A 246 0.31 -1.12 -3.15
N LEU A 247 -0.17 0.12 -3.02
CA LEU A 247 0.16 1.24 -3.89
C LEU A 247 1.31 2.03 -3.29
N PHE A 248 2.36 2.27 -4.06
CA PHE A 248 3.49 3.12 -3.67
C PHE A 248 3.17 4.60 -3.91
N THR A 249 3.91 5.48 -3.23
CA THR A 249 3.73 6.94 -3.34
C THR A 249 3.99 7.50 -4.74
N ASP A 250 4.74 6.78 -5.57
CA ASP A 250 4.99 7.12 -6.98
C ASP A 250 3.87 6.64 -7.92
N GLY A 251 2.79 6.09 -7.38
CA GLY A 251 1.64 5.60 -8.13
C GLY A 251 1.82 4.22 -8.75
N THR A 252 2.92 3.51 -8.47
CA THR A 252 3.10 2.12 -8.89
C THR A 252 2.45 1.14 -7.92
N GLU A 253 1.94 0.02 -8.42
CA GLU A 253 1.47 -1.10 -7.63
C GLU A 253 2.62 -2.04 -7.28
N GLY A 254 2.67 -2.54 -6.04
CA GLY A 254 3.68 -3.46 -5.55
C GLY A 254 3.19 -4.89 -5.46
N TYR A 255 4.02 -5.83 -5.94
CA TYR A 255 3.76 -7.26 -5.90
C TYR A 255 4.98 -8.00 -5.38
N GLU A 256 4.85 -8.68 -4.24
CA GLU A 256 5.92 -9.48 -3.68
C GLU A 256 5.84 -10.93 -4.15
N VAL A 257 6.99 -11.49 -4.47
CA VAL A 257 7.19 -12.92 -4.67
C VAL A 257 8.28 -13.44 -3.74
N SER A 258 8.11 -14.63 -3.19
CA SER A 258 9.19 -15.43 -2.61
C SER A 258 9.56 -16.55 -3.56
N CYS A 259 10.85 -16.87 -3.64
CA CYS A 259 11.39 -17.87 -4.52
C CYS A 259 11.73 -19.16 -3.75
N ASN A 260 11.80 -20.29 -4.48
CA ASN A 260 12.16 -21.57 -3.88
C ASN A 260 13.60 -21.60 -3.32
N ASP A 261 14.49 -20.74 -3.83
CA ASP A 261 15.87 -20.58 -3.35
C ASP A 261 16.01 -19.67 -2.12
N GLY A 262 14.89 -19.19 -1.55
CA GLY A 262 14.85 -18.31 -0.39
C GLY A 262 15.02 -16.81 -0.70
N LYS A 263 15.25 -16.44 -1.96
CA LYS A 263 15.22 -15.03 -2.42
C LYS A 263 13.79 -14.51 -2.48
N GLY A 264 13.65 -13.21 -2.62
CA GLY A 264 12.36 -12.59 -2.85
C GLY A 264 12.51 -11.23 -3.53
N TYR A 265 11.44 -10.82 -4.20
CA TYR A 265 11.43 -9.58 -4.95
C TYR A 265 10.09 -8.87 -4.79
N ILE A 266 10.12 -7.53 -4.88
CA ILE A 266 8.92 -6.71 -5.08
C ILE A 266 9.01 -6.12 -6.47
N TYR A 267 8.01 -6.43 -7.30
CA TYR A 267 7.85 -5.81 -8.61
C TYR A 267 6.97 -4.57 -8.48
N LYS A 268 7.51 -3.42 -8.87
CA LYS A 268 6.75 -2.17 -9.00
C LYS A 268 6.20 -2.08 -10.42
N VAL A 269 4.88 -2.13 -10.53
CA VAL A 269 4.16 -2.15 -11.80
C VAL A 269 3.48 -0.79 -12.01
N ASN A 270 3.70 -0.19 -13.16
CA ASN A 270 3.12 1.10 -13.52
C ASN A 270 1.66 0.98 -13.98
N ALA A 271 1.02 2.12 -14.22
CA ALA A 271 -0.37 2.18 -14.67
C ALA A 271 -0.63 1.52 -16.05
N GLN A 272 0.41 1.21 -16.81
CA GLN A 272 0.32 0.48 -18.09
C GLN A 272 0.48 -1.03 -17.92
N GLY A 273 0.62 -1.52 -16.68
CA GLY A 273 0.79 -2.94 -16.38
C GLY A 273 2.21 -3.45 -16.67
N ALA A 274 3.19 -2.57 -16.87
CA ALA A 274 4.59 -2.94 -17.08
C ALA A 274 5.40 -2.87 -15.77
N VAL A 275 6.34 -3.80 -15.60
CA VAL A 275 7.30 -3.77 -14.49
C VAL A 275 8.24 -2.58 -14.69
N ALA A 276 8.07 -1.56 -13.86
CA ALA A 276 8.88 -0.33 -13.90
C ALA A 276 10.17 -0.46 -13.09
N ASN A 277 10.13 -1.25 -11.99
CA ASN A 277 11.29 -1.48 -11.14
C ASN A 277 11.15 -2.82 -10.41
N THR A 278 12.29 -3.39 -10.04
CA THR A 278 12.39 -4.62 -9.24
C THR A 278 13.24 -4.34 -8.01
N LEU A 279 12.66 -4.57 -6.83
CA LEU A 279 13.35 -4.41 -5.55
C LEU A 279 13.70 -5.80 -5.02
N ASP A 280 14.95 -6.02 -4.71
CA ASP A 280 15.43 -7.24 -4.05
C ASP A 280 15.07 -7.17 -2.56
N CYS A 281 14.35 -8.18 -2.05
CA CYS A 281 13.96 -8.26 -0.65
C CYS A 281 15.14 -8.27 0.33
N ALA A 282 16.31 -8.72 -0.11
CA ALA A 282 17.53 -8.62 0.69
C ALA A 282 18.03 -7.17 0.86
N LYS A 283 17.58 -6.24 0.00
CA LYS A 283 18.07 -4.85 -0.06
C LYS A 283 17.04 -3.80 0.35
N VAL A 284 15.80 -4.19 0.64
CA VAL A 284 14.78 -3.25 1.11
C VAL A 284 14.70 -3.21 2.64
N PRO A 285 14.22 -2.08 3.23
CA PRO A 285 14.06 -1.98 4.68
C PRO A 285 13.20 -3.11 5.25
N GLY A 286 13.56 -3.60 6.43
CA GLY A 286 12.83 -4.66 7.10
C GLY A 286 11.33 -4.35 7.24
N GLY A 287 10.48 -5.36 6.97
CA GLY A 287 9.02 -5.25 7.01
C GLY A 287 8.35 -4.90 5.67
N THR A 288 9.11 -4.51 4.64
CA THR A 288 8.56 -4.29 3.29
C THR A 288 8.22 -5.62 2.62
N CYS A 289 9.13 -6.60 2.69
CA CYS A 289 8.86 -7.99 2.29
C CYS A 289 8.39 -8.78 3.52
N THR A 290 7.32 -9.55 3.37
CA THR A 290 6.75 -10.39 4.44
C THR A 290 6.79 -11.88 4.10
N LEU A 291 6.88 -12.23 2.81
CA LEU A 291 7.05 -13.60 2.35
C LEU A 291 8.50 -14.05 2.43
N THR A 292 9.43 -13.08 2.52
CA THR A 292 10.89 -13.32 2.56
C THR A 292 11.45 -12.73 3.85
N ASP A 293 12.20 -13.52 4.62
CA ASP A 293 12.93 -12.99 5.79
C ASP A 293 14.14 -12.15 5.33
N THR A 294 13.93 -10.84 5.27
CA THR A 294 14.96 -9.87 4.84
C THR A 294 16.08 -9.69 5.84
N ARG A 295 15.95 -10.20 7.06
CA ARG A 295 16.99 -10.13 8.11
C ARG A 295 17.85 -11.38 8.17
N ALA A 296 17.36 -12.51 7.69
CA ALA A 296 18.13 -13.71 7.56
C ALA A 296 19.05 -13.58 6.33
N ALA A 297 20.34 -13.64 6.52
CA ALA A 297 21.27 -13.70 5.41
C ALA A 297 21.04 -14.99 4.62
N THR A 298 20.73 -14.89 3.33
CA THR A 298 20.97 -16.05 2.47
C THR A 298 22.48 -16.33 2.49
N ALA A 299 22.88 -17.59 2.39
CA ALA A 299 24.31 -17.94 2.44
C ALA A 299 25.13 -17.17 1.39
N GLU A 300 24.54 -16.89 0.22
CA GLU A 300 25.18 -16.11 -0.85
C GLU A 300 25.38 -14.65 -0.46
N GLN A 301 24.37 -13.98 0.10
CA GLN A 301 24.43 -12.56 0.46
C GLN A 301 25.32 -12.34 1.70
N ALA A 302 25.24 -13.22 2.70
CA ALA A 302 26.17 -13.22 3.83
C ALA A 302 27.63 -13.43 3.37
N GLY A 303 27.84 -14.31 2.39
CA GLY A 303 29.13 -14.52 1.75
C GLY A 303 29.64 -13.26 1.04
N LEU A 304 28.78 -12.49 0.38
CA LEU A 304 29.13 -11.21 -0.24
C LEU A 304 29.59 -10.21 0.82
N TYR A 305 28.80 -9.98 1.87
CA TYR A 305 29.17 -9.06 2.95
C TYR A 305 30.41 -9.51 3.72
N THR A 306 30.63 -10.81 3.87
CA THR A 306 31.87 -11.35 4.43
C THR A 306 33.08 -10.97 3.55
N LYS A 307 32.98 -11.08 2.23
CA LYS A 307 34.05 -10.67 1.30
C LYS A 307 34.30 -9.16 1.38
N LEU A 308 33.22 -8.35 1.37
CA LEU A 308 33.34 -6.89 1.49
C LEU A 308 33.95 -6.47 2.83
N ALA A 309 33.56 -7.10 3.93
CA ALA A 309 34.13 -6.85 5.25
C ALA A 309 35.63 -7.20 5.30
N LYS A 310 36.03 -8.34 4.76
CA LYS A 310 37.45 -8.74 4.66
C LYS A 310 38.25 -7.76 3.81
N THR A 311 37.70 -7.32 2.66
CA THR A 311 38.36 -6.30 1.82
C THR A 311 38.50 -4.97 2.57
N ALA A 312 37.56 -4.63 3.45
CA ALA A 312 37.63 -3.48 4.33
C ALA A 312 38.63 -3.64 5.51
N GLY A 313 39.22 -4.85 5.68
CA GLY A 313 40.16 -5.16 6.76
C GLY A 313 39.50 -5.68 8.04
N SER A 314 38.22 -6.01 8.02
CA SER A 314 37.51 -6.63 9.14
C SER A 314 37.65 -8.15 9.13
N THR A 315 37.68 -8.76 10.31
CA THR A 315 37.64 -10.22 10.49
C THR A 315 36.22 -10.79 10.54
N CYS A 316 35.18 -9.96 10.42
CA CYS A 316 33.81 -10.36 10.50
C CYS A 316 33.43 -11.39 9.42
N THR A 317 33.04 -12.57 9.86
CA THR A 317 32.30 -13.53 9.04
C THR A 317 30.84 -13.34 9.32
N VAL A 318 30.09 -12.90 8.31
CA VAL A 318 28.72 -12.44 8.48
C VAL A 318 27.75 -13.62 8.54
N GLU A 319 26.97 -13.70 9.60
CA GLU A 319 25.88 -14.66 9.79
C GLU A 319 24.51 -14.06 9.43
N LYS A 320 24.31 -12.80 9.82
CA LYS A 320 23.08 -12.03 9.56
C LYS A 320 23.44 -10.60 9.19
N TYR A 321 22.52 -9.93 8.51
CA TYR A 321 22.67 -8.52 8.16
C TYR A 321 21.34 -7.78 8.12
N ALA A 322 21.39 -6.46 8.22
CA ALA A 322 20.25 -5.58 7.92
C ALA A 322 20.78 -4.35 7.16
N ILE A 323 20.12 -4.00 6.07
CA ILE A 323 20.51 -2.86 5.24
C ILE A 323 19.78 -1.61 5.74
N PHE A 324 20.51 -0.53 5.98
CA PHE A 324 19.94 0.78 6.28
C PHE A 324 19.38 1.43 5.01
N PRO A 325 18.37 2.31 5.13
CA PRO A 325 17.93 3.12 4.00
C PRO A 325 19.11 3.85 3.36
N SER A 326 19.23 3.77 2.04
CA SER A 326 20.35 4.39 1.31
C SER A 326 20.32 5.92 1.47
N THR A 327 21.45 6.47 1.89
CA THR A 327 21.70 7.92 1.99
C THR A 327 22.94 8.26 1.17
N GLY A 328 22.79 8.29 -0.16
CA GLY A 328 23.90 8.59 -1.07
C GLY A 328 24.44 7.38 -1.84
N ASP A 329 25.72 7.35 -2.14
CA ASP A 329 26.42 6.39 -2.99
C ASP A 329 26.96 5.15 -2.27
N LYS A 330 26.69 5.01 -0.98
CA LYS A 330 27.16 3.91 -0.15
C LYS A 330 26.00 3.05 0.36
N GLU A 331 26.16 1.75 0.27
CA GLU A 331 25.32 0.79 0.96
C GLU A 331 25.78 0.69 2.42
N ILE A 332 24.88 0.95 3.37
CA ILE A 332 25.15 0.89 4.80
C ILE A 332 24.43 -0.31 5.38
N VAL A 333 25.19 -1.19 6.03
CA VAL A 333 24.70 -2.51 6.44
C VAL A 333 25.09 -2.79 7.88
N GLU A 334 24.13 -3.13 8.75
CA GLU A 334 24.44 -3.76 10.01
C GLU A 334 24.81 -5.21 9.76
N LEU A 335 25.98 -5.62 10.23
CA LEU A 335 26.53 -6.97 10.13
C LEU A 335 26.46 -7.63 11.50
N VAL A 336 26.03 -8.88 11.56
CA VAL A 336 26.20 -9.75 12.73
C VAL A 336 27.23 -10.78 12.38
N CYS A 337 28.37 -10.73 13.07
CA CYS A 337 29.48 -11.61 12.86
C CYS A 337 29.29 -12.94 13.59
N THR A 338 30.00 -13.99 13.19
CA THR A 338 30.09 -15.25 13.91
C THR A 338 30.44 -15.00 15.38
N GLY A 339 29.62 -15.53 16.30
CA GLY A 339 29.71 -15.22 17.73
C GLY A 339 28.76 -14.11 18.20
N GLY A 340 27.99 -13.50 17.28
CA GLY A 340 26.89 -12.60 17.55
C GLY A 340 27.25 -11.13 17.72
N ASN A 341 28.53 -10.73 17.58
CA ASN A 341 28.95 -9.33 17.66
C ASN A 341 28.49 -8.54 16.44
N GLY A 342 28.03 -7.31 16.68
CA GLY A 342 27.54 -6.38 15.65
C GLY A 342 28.68 -5.51 15.10
N ALA A 343 28.54 -5.10 13.83
CA ALA A 343 29.36 -4.08 13.18
C ALA A 343 28.55 -3.34 12.11
N ILE A 344 28.98 -2.15 11.72
CA ILE A 344 28.37 -1.41 10.62
C ILE A 344 29.36 -1.37 9.45
N GLY A 345 28.95 -1.99 8.33
CA GLY A 345 29.64 -1.90 7.04
C GLY A 345 29.13 -0.72 6.22
N MET A 346 30.03 0.04 5.65
CA MET A 346 29.74 1.13 4.71
C MET A 346 30.48 0.82 3.40
N PHE A 347 29.72 0.37 2.40
CA PHE A 347 30.26 -0.16 1.15
C PHE A 347 29.90 0.76 -0.02
N PRO A 348 30.87 1.48 -0.61
CA PRO A 348 30.64 2.23 -1.83
C PRO A 348 30.44 1.29 -3.02
N ALA A 349 29.79 1.77 -4.09
CA ALA A 349 29.58 1.00 -5.32
C ALA A 349 30.92 0.57 -5.96
N THR A 350 31.97 1.37 -5.77
CA THR A 350 33.35 1.08 -6.24
C THR A 350 34.36 1.43 -5.15
N GLY A 351 35.41 0.63 -5.02
CA GLY A 351 36.50 0.88 -4.08
C GLY A 351 36.34 0.15 -2.74
N LYS A 352 37.21 0.54 -1.79
CA LYS A 352 37.31 -0.10 -0.48
C LYS A 352 36.25 0.47 0.48
N GLY A 353 35.45 -0.41 1.09
CA GLY A 353 34.52 -0.04 2.15
C GLY A 353 35.19 0.19 3.50
N THR A 354 34.38 0.53 4.50
CA THR A 354 34.77 0.66 5.90
C THR A 354 33.83 -0.20 6.76
N VAL A 355 34.40 -0.87 7.77
CA VAL A 355 33.62 -1.57 8.78
C VAL A 355 33.98 -0.98 10.14
N LEU A 356 32.95 -0.54 10.87
CA LEU A 356 33.06 0.02 12.21
C LEU A 356 32.44 -0.95 13.21
N GLU A 357 33.14 -1.24 14.32
CA GLU A 357 32.53 -1.90 15.45
C GLU A 357 31.47 -0.97 16.11
N CYS A 358 30.58 -1.52 16.94
CA CYS A 358 29.38 -0.82 17.40
C CYS A 358 29.66 0.47 18.17
N GLY A 359 30.79 0.56 18.89
CA GLY A 359 31.17 1.80 19.57
C GLY A 359 31.55 2.92 18.61
N HIS A 360 32.45 2.66 17.67
CA HIS A 360 32.83 3.61 16.61
C HIS A 360 31.65 3.92 15.67
N ALA A 361 30.77 2.94 15.43
CA ALA A 361 29.57 3.15 14.64
C ALA A 361 28.62 4.18 15.26
N LEU A 362 28.47 4.21 16.59
CA LEU A 362 27.70 5.25 17.31
C LEU A 362 28.24 6.64 17.04
N VAL A 363 29.58 6.80 17.01
CA VAL A 363 30.23 8.08 16.69
C VAL A 363 29.94 8.49 15.23
N ALA A 364 29.82 7.50 14.33
CA ALA A 364 29.41 7.73 12.94
C ALA A 364 27.91 7.97 12.77
N GLY A 365 27.10 7.91 13.84
CA GLY A 365 25.65 8.12 13.81
C GLY A 365 24.83 6.85 13.57
N TYR A 366 25.43 5.66 13.64
CA TYR A 366 24.75 4.38 13.44
C TYR A 366 24.73 3.58 14.74
N ARG A 367 23.64 2.88 15.01
CA ARG A 367 23.47 2.02 16.18
C ARG A 367 23.30 0.57 15.76
N CYS A 368 24.10 -0.33 16.36
CA CYS A 368 23.83 -1.76 16.25
C CYS A 368 22.54 -2.12 17.01
N SER A 369 21.65 -2.82 16.35
CA SER A 369 20.36 -3.24 16.89
C SER A 369 20.11 -4.73 16.71
N LEU A 370 20.78 -5.35 15.73
CA LEU A 370 20.64 -6.76 15.35
C LEU A 370 21.70 -7.61 16.06
N GLY A 371 22.95 -7.14 16.09
CA GLY A 371 24.07 -7.78 16.76
C GLY A 371 24.33 -7.23 18.17
N LYS A 372 25.15 -7.96 18.94
CA LYS A 372 25.58 -7.50 20.25
C LYS A 372 26.58 -6.34 20.10
N ALA A 373 26.36 -5.28 20.85
CA ALA A 373 27.31 -4.20 21.01
C ALA A 373 28.18 -4.51 22.24
N ASP A 374 29.40 -4.99 22.02
CA ASP A 374 30.34 -5.32 23.09
C ASP A 374 31.29 -4.18 23.46
N TYR A 375 31.32 -3.11 22.64
CA TYR A 375 32.15 -1.91 22.82
C TYR A 375 33.64 -2.19 23.04
N ALA A 376 34.16 -3.29 22.47
CA ALA A 376 35.57 -3.67 22.56
C ALA A 376 36.46 -2.62 21.93
N ASP A 377 36.00 -1.97 20.86
CA ASP A 377 36.67 -0.86 20.19
C ASP A 377 36.88 0.35 21.13
N LEU A 378 35.85 0.76 21.86
CA LEU A 378 35.94 1.86 22.85
C LEU A 378 36.85 1.49 24.03
N THR A 379 36.80 0.23 24.46
CA THR A 379 37.71 -0.30 25.49
C THR A 379 39.14 -0.22 24.99
N ALA A 380 39.41 -0.53 23.73
CA ALA A 380 40.74 -0.41 23.13
C ALA A 380 41.20 1.06 23.07
N GLU A 381 40.31 2.02 22.76
CA GLU A 381 40.67 3.44 22.78
C GLU A 381 41.04 3.92 24.19
N LEU A 382 40.32 3.48 25.22
CA LEU A 382 40.65 3.81 26.61
C LEU A 382 42.01 3.26 27.01
N ARG A 383 42.37 2.03 26.58
CA ARG A 383 43.68 1.44 26.84
C ARG A 383 44.83 2.20 26.18
N LYS A 384 44.62 2.72 24.95
CA LYS A 384 45.56 3.60 24.27
C LYS A 384 45.80 4.90 25.05
N ALA A 385 44.77 5.39 25.75
CA ALA A 385 44.85 6.57 26.61
C ALA A 385 45.32 6.23 28.05
N ASP A 386 45.88 5.05 28.29
CA ASP A 386 46.36 4.56 29.58
C ASP A 386 45.28 4.40 30.68
N LYS A 387 44.04 4.11 30.25
CA LYS A 387 42.90 3.81 31.13
C LYS A 387 42.62 2.30 31.16
N LYS A 388 43.61 1.53 31.62
CA LYS A 388 43.64 0.05 31.51
C LYS A 388 42.58 -0.68 32.32
N GLU A 389 42.12 -0.08 33.40
CA GLU A 389 41.13 -0.67 34.31
C GLU A 389 39.73 -0.68 33.75
N CYS A 390 39.39 0.26 32.85
CA CYS A 390 38.07 0.41 32.33
C CYS A 390 37.78 -0.53 31.15
N THR A 391 36.89 -1.48 31.35
CA THR A 391 36.22 -2.19 30.27
C THR A 391 34.85 -1.57 30.09
N VAL A 392 34.53 -1.09 28.87
CA VAL A 392 33.28 -0.39 28.59
C VAL A 392 32.09 -1.36 28.69
N SER A 393 31.13 -1.03 29.55
CA SER A 393 29.91 -1.81 29.76
C SER A 393 28.67 -1.18 29.15
N SER A 394 28.62 0.15 29.08
CA SER A 394 27.52 0.89 28.45
C SER A 394 28.00 2.26 27.95
N VAL A 395 27.19 2.86 27.08
CA VAL A 395 27.51 4.13 26.42
C VAL A 395 26.32 5.07 26.45
N GLY A 396 26.60 6.38 26.52
CA GLY A 396 25.61 7.45 26.36
C GLY A 396 25.23 7.70 24.90
N GLN A 397 24.43 8.74 24.69
CA GLN A 397 24.17 9.23 23.34
C GLN A 397 25.36 10.08 22.87
N PRO A 398 25.80 9.91 21.61
CA PRO A 398 26.82 10.79 21.03
C PRO A 398 26.31 12.24 20.96
N LEU A 399 27.15 13.19 21.38
CA LEU A 399 26.84 14.60 21.37
C LEU A 399 27.82 15.36 20.47
N LYS A 400 27.30 16.14 19.54
CA LYS A 400 28.13 16.98 18.68
C LYS A 400 28.54 18.24 19.43
N ALA A 401 29.83 18.48 19.59
CA ALA A 401 30.39 19.68 20.21
C ALA A 401 30.46 20.85 19.22
N PRO A 402 30.55 22.12 19.71
CA PRO A 402 30.62 23.30 18.84
C PRO A 402 31.84 23.31 17.87
N ASP A 403 32.93 22.67 18.24
CA ASP A 403 34.14 22.52 17.43
C ASP A 403 34.01 21.42 16.34
N GLY A 404 32.82 20.80 16.23
CA GLY A 404 32.52 19.75 15.26
C GLY A 404 32.93 18.35 15.73
N SER A 405 33.65 18.21 16.86
CA SER A 405 33.98 16.92 17.46
C SER A 405 32.73 16.24 18.02
N ILE A 406 32.82 14.92 18.23
CA ILE A 406 31.74 14.13 18.82
C ILE A 406 32.18 13.63 20.20
N ARG A 407 31.38 13.87 21.20
CA ARG A 407 31.58 13.41 22.57
C ARG A 407 30.73 12.19 22.84
N LEU A 408 31.34 11.16 23.39
CA LEU A 408 30.65 9.92 23.78
C LEU A 408 31.03 9.56 25.22
N GLU A 409 30.00 9.51 26.07
CA GLU A 409 30.15 9.07 27.44
C GLU A 409 30.14 7.55 27.49
N VAL A 410 31.08 6.96 28.26
CA VAL A 410 31.16 5.52 28.51
C VAL A 410 31.16 5.23 29.99
N ALA A 411 30.55 4.10 30.39
CA ALA A 411 30.63 3.57 31.75
C ALA A 411 31.50 2.32 31.76
N CYS A 412 32.22 2.14 32.87
CA CYS A 412 33.08 1.00 33.08
C CYS A 412 32.36 -0.15 33.81
N SER A 413 32.75 -1.38 33.57
CA SER A 413 32.13 -2.57 34.18
C SER A 413 32.48 -2.77 35.64
N ASP A 414 33.52 -2.09 36.14
CA ASP A 414 33.98 -2.12 37.54
C ASP A 414 33.09 -1.28 38.50
N GLY A 415 32.11 -0.53 37.96
CA GLY A 415 31.21 0.33 38.69
C GLY A 415 31.83 1.65 39.18
N LEU A 416 33.05 1.97 38.78
CA LEU A 416 33.67 3.28 38.99
C LEU A 416 33.17 4.28 37.94
N PRO A 417 33.28 5.61 38.23
CA PRO A 417 32.96 6.61 37.22
C PRO A 417 33.79 6.43 35.96
N GLY A 418 33.09 6.39 34.79
CA GLY A 418 33.73 6.16 33.49
C GLY A 418 34.34 7.41 32.89
N TYR A 419 34.26 7.53 31.59
CA TYR A 419 34.99 8.54 30.82
C TYR A 419 34.11 9.21 29.74
N MET A 420 34.46 10.45 29.42
CA MET A 420 34.02 11.16 28.22
C MET A 420 35.12 11.05 27.17
N LEU A 421 34.84 10.42 26.04
CA LEU A 421 35.72 10.36 24.87
C LEU A 421 35.31 11.43 23.88
N GLN A 422 36.27 12.21 23.39
CA GLN A 422 36.05 13.20 22.35
C GLN A 422 36.72 12.72 21.06
N PHE A 423 35.93 12.62 19.97
CA PHE A 423 36.35 12.09 18.67
C PHE A 423 36.44 13.23 17.65
N THR A 424 37.49 13.20 16.82
CA THR A 424 37.61 14.06 15.62
C THR A 424 36.97 13.43 14.39
N ASN A 425 36.98 12.11 14.33
CA ASN A 425 36.29 11.28 13.34
C ASN A 425 35.86 9.97 14.01
N PRO A 426 35.07 9.10 13.39
CA PRO A 426 34.54 7.90 14.04
C PRO A 426 35.53 6.98 14.73
N THR A 427 36.80 6.99 14.29
CA THR A 427 37.85 6.05 14.79
C THR A 427 39.05 6.74 15.45
N THR A 428 38.99 8.07 15.63
CA THR A 428 40.14 8.82 16.19
C THR A 428 39.71 9.61 17.42
N VAL A 429 40.13 9.14 18.58
CA VAL A 429 39.96 9.82 19.84
C VAL A 429 40.97 10.98 19.97
N LYS A 430 40.46 12.19 20.23
CA LYS A 430 41.26 13.40 20.48
C LYS A 430 41.63 13.52 21.95
N GLU A 431 40.67 13.23 22.83
CA GLU A 431 40.83 13.44 24.28
C GLU A 431 39.97 12.44 25.06
N VAL A 432 40.45 12.05 26.24
CA VAL A 432 39.75 11.21 27.20
C VAL A 432 39.74 11.90 28.56
N THR A 433 38.56 12.30 29.02
CA THR A 433 38.37 12.99 30.32
C THR A 433 37.60 12.09 31.26
N GLY A 434 38.10 11.88 32.50
CA GLY A 434 37.35 11.12 33.51
C GLY A 434 36.09 11.84 33.95
N CYS A 435 35.01 11.11 34.16
CA CYS A 435 33.71 11.69 34.57
C CYS A 435 33.74 12.35 35.95
N THR A 436 34.75 12.08 36.78
CA THR A 436 34.99 12.79 38.04
C THR A 436 35.52 14.22 37.85
N PHE A 437 35.97 14.57 36.63
CA PHE A 437 36.57 15.86 36.31
C PHE A 437 35.69 16.71 35.35
N THR A 438 34.48 16.27 35.07
CA THR A 438 33.54 16.98 34.18
C THR A 438 32.09 16.75 34.59
N ASP A 439 31.28 17.81 34.52
CA ASP A 439 29.83 17.74 34.74
C ASP A 439 29.06 17.28 33.50
N ALA A 440 29.75 17.02 32.38
CA ALA A 440 29.13 16.62 31.12
C ALA A 440 28.66 15.14 31.12
N CYS A 441 29.11 14.33 32.08
CA CYS A 441 28.69 12.95 32.25
C CYS A 441 27.31 12.83 32.88
N ILE A 442 26.40 12.11 32.24
CA ILE A 442 25.01 11.99 32.66
C ILE A 442 24.55 10.55 32.94
N LEU A 443 25.34 9.55 32.56
CA LEU A 443 25.01 8.15 32.87
C LEU A 443 24.93 7.95 34.39
N PRO A 444 23.94 7.21 34.91
CA PRO A 444 23.74 7.02 36.33
C PRO A 444 24.97 6.42 37.05
N THR A 445 25.70 5.54 36.37
CA THR A 445 26.93 4.89 36.87
C THR A 445 28.10 5.85 37.02
N ASN A 446 28.12 6.94 36.25
CA ASN A 446 29.18 7.93 36.22
C ASN A 446 28.95 9.11 37.15
N LYS A 447 27.74 9.23 37.70
CA LYS A 447 27.44 10.29 38.69
C LYS A 447 27.99 9.91 40.07
N PRO A 448 28.66 10.83 40.76
CA PRO A 448 29.08 10.57 42.14
C PRO A 448 27.87 10.17 42.97
N LYS A 449 27.97 9.05 43.70
CA LYS A 449 26.94 8.67 44.68
C LYS A 449 26.82 9.82 45.66
N LYS A 450 25.67 10.48 45.72
CA LYS A 450 25.38 11.42 46.83
C LYS A 450 25.60 10.67 48.13
N LYS A 451 26.60 11.10 48.94
CA LYS A 451 26.74 10.62 50.28
C LYS A 451 25.47 11.03 51.01
N GLY A 452 24.61 10.05 51.34
CA GLY A 452 23.47 10.24 52.22
C GLY A 452 23.93 10.58 53.64
#